data_91fdcd409aab82e2879db9c4d6d14d40
#
_entry.id   91fdcd409aab82e2879db9c4d6d14d40
#
_cell.length_a   1.000
_cell.length_b   1.000
_cell.length_c   1.000
_cell.angle_alpha   90.00
_cell.angle_beta   90.00
_cell.angle_gamma   90.00
#
_symmetry.space_group_name_H-M   'P 1'
#
loop_
_entity.id
_entity.type
_entity.pdbx_description
1 polymer ?
#
loop_
_entity_poly.entity_id
_entity_poly.type
_entity_poly.pdbx_seq_one_letter_code
_entity_poly.pdbx_strand_id
1 'polypeptide(L)'
;MNRYCIALLTAIILRAAQAFAAPQEASLESLKQQETARFSAATPTMWGDRVAGVHTRLDTTEKVIALTLDACGSANGKGVDAGLMAFLIANKIPATLFINGRWIDANPELFRQLAANPLFEIANHGIRHKPASITGRSVYGINGTRNVAEVVEEIELNARKIETISGTRPKLYRSGTAYYDEIAVQISRDLGHEVAGYSLLGDAGATWSAAQVKAALLKATPGDIALLHMNHPEAGTGAGIAAAVPELQRRGFRFVRMSDYPLK
;
A
#
# COMPACT_ATOMS: atom_id res chain seq x y z
N MET A 1 8.68 -38.66 -77.15
CA MET A 1 9.18 -38.88 -75.77
C MET A 1 9.72 -37.58 -75.23
N ASN A 2 8.90 -36.77 -74.56
CA ASN A 2 9.28 -35.46 -73.99
C ASN A 2 9.15 -35.57 -72.46
N ARG A 3 10.32 -35.43 -71.78
CA ARG A 3 10.39 -35.37 -70.33
C ARG A 3 10.38 -33.89 -69.91
N TYR A 4 9.32 -33.46 -69.25
CA TYR A 4 9.27 -32.14 -68.57
C TYR A 4 9.73 -32.33 -67.13
N CYS A 5 10.86 -31.71 -66.78
CA CYS A 5 11.31 -31.53 -65.40
C CYS A 5 10.55 -30.34 -64.78
N ILE A 6 9.74 -30.60 -63.78
CA ILE A 6 9.12 -29.53 -62.95
C ILE A 6 10.08 -29.28 -61.78
N ALA A 7 10.67 -28.07 -61.75
CA ALA A 7 11.44 -27.60 -60.61
C ALA A 7 10.50 -26.93 -59.61
N LEU A 8 10.34 -27.51 -58.42
CA LEU A 8 9.67 -26.88 -57.27
C LEU A 8 10.62 -25.86 -56.62
N LEU A 9 10.31 -24.61 -56.74
CA LEU A 9 10.92 -23.55 -55.91
C LEU A 9 10.22 -23.53 -54.54
N THR A 10 10.89 -23.96 -53.52
CA THR A 10 10.44 -23.81 -52.12
C THR A 10 10.87 -22.42 -51.61
N ALA A 11 9.95 -21.45 -51.53
CA ALA A 11 10.22 -20.17 -50.90
C ALA A 11 10.17 -20.31 -49.39
N ILE A 12 11.33 -20.19 -48.73
CA ILE A 12 11.46 -20.11 -47.29
C ILE A 12 11.13 -18.69 -46.88
N ILE A 13 9.94 -18.47 -46.29
CA ILE A 13 9.57 -17.19 -45.68
C ILE A 13 10.20 -17.14 -44.29
N LEU A 14 11.34 -16.43 -44.15
CA LEU A 14 11.89 -16.06 -42.85
C LEU A 14 10.98 -15.00 -42.21
N ARG A 15 10.14 -15.40 -41.26
CA ARG A 15 9.46 -14.46 -40.39
C ARG A 15 10.46 -13.98 -39.34
N ALA A 16 10.96 -12.74 -39.49
CA ALA A 16 11.66 -12.05 -38.42
C ALA A 16 10.68 -11.80 -37.27
N ALA A 17 10.84 -12.53 -36.17
CA ALA A 17 10.16 -12.24 -34.92
C ALA A 17 10.71 -10.92 -34.39
N GLN A 18 9.98 -9.82 -34.55
CA GLN A 18 10.27 -8.60 -33.83
C GLN A 18 9.98 -8.89 -32.34
N ALA A 19 11.05 -9.05 -31.58
CA ALA A 19 10.96 -9.05 -30.12
C ALA A 19 10.54 -7.64 -29.71
N PHE A 20 9.26 -7.49 -29.29
CA PHE A 20 8.84 -6.30 -28.57
C PHE A 20 9.64 -6.26 -27.26
N ALA A 21 10.62 -5.33 -27.18
CA ALA A 21 11.27 -5.02 -25.92
C ALA A 21 10.16 -4.58 -24.94
N ALA A 22 10.10 -5.22 -23.77
CA ALA A 22 9.25 -4.77 -22.71
C ALA A 22 9.54 -3.28 -22.41
N PRO A 23 8.55 -2.44 -22.11
CA PRO A 23 8.79 -1.05 -21.78
C PRO A 23 9.84 -0.98 -20.67
N GLN A 24 10.95 -0.31 -20.94
CA GLN A 24 11.98 -0.14 -19.93
C GLN A 24 11.42 0.75 -18.82
N GLU A 25 11.37 0.23 -17.61
CA GLU A 25 10.91 0.98 -16.44
C GLU A 25 11.75 2.25 -16.29
N ALA A 26 11.08 3.41 -16.10
CA ALA A 26 11.77 4.68 -15.94
C ALA A 26 12.73 4.63 -14.74
N SER A 27 13.94 5.17 -14.89
CA SER A 27 14.89 5.22 -13.80
C SER A 27 14.37 6.12 -12.67
N LEU A 28 14.77 5.87 -11.42
CA LEU A 28 14.40 6.71 -10.28
C LEU A 28 14.77 8.18 -10.54
N GLU A 29 15.95 8.43 -11.10
CA GLU A 29 16.42 9.79 -11.40
C GLU A 29 15.59 10.45 -12.50
N SER A 30 15.14 9.71 -13.50
CA SER A 30 14.22 10.23 -14.53
C SER A 30 12.89 10.64 -13.93
N LEU A 31 12.31 9.80 -13.05
CA LEU A 31 11.05 10.14 -12.35
C LEU A 31 11.21 11.38 -11.46
N LYS A 32 12.30 11.48 -10.72
CA LYS A 32 12.59 12.66 -9.87
C LYS A 32 12.71 13.93 -10.71
N GLN A 33 13.41 13.88 -11.84
CA GLN A 33 13.55 15.02 -12.74
C GLN A 33 12.21 15.43 -13.35
N GLN A 34 11.44 14.47 -13.84
CA GLN A 34 10.12 14.69 -14.43
C GLN A 34 9.17 15.37 -13.45
N GLU A 35 9.03 14.79 -12.24
CA GLU A 35 8.10 15.33 -11.24
C GLU A 35 8.60 16.69 -10.68
N THR A 36 9.91 16.86 -10.49
CA THR A 36 10.48 18.15 -10.06
C THR A 36 10.22 19.24 -11.11
N ALA A 37 10.37 18.97 -12.38
CA ALA A 37 10.05 19.91 -13.45
C ALA A 37 8.53 20.24 -13.48
N ARG A 38 7.67 19.23 -13.35
CA ARG A 38 6.22 19.38 -13.36
C ARG A 38 5.71 20.25 -12.21
N PHE A 39 6.25 20.09 -11.03
CA PHE A 39 5.82 20.81 -9.82
C PHE A 39 6.78 21.92 -9.39
N SER A 40 7.64 22.40 -10.29
CA SER A 40 8.68 23.40 -9.99
C SER A 40 8.14 24.73 -9.43
N ALA A 41 6.94 25.14 -9.83
CA ALA A 41 6.27 26.36 -9.36
C ALA A 41 5.13 26.08 -8.37
N ALA A 42 4.93 24.82 -7.97
CA ALA A 42 3.81 24.44 -7.12
C ALA A 42 4.07 24.84 -5.66
N THR A 43 3.06 25.41 -5.05
CA THR A 43 3.05 25.73 -3.61
C THR A 43 1.84 25.04 -2.99
N PRO A 44 2.02 24.07 -2.08
CA PRO A 44 0.89 23.39 -1.47
C PRO A 44 0.09 24.33 -0.56
N THR A 45 -1.23 24.21 -0.67
CA THR A 45 -2.21 24.99 0.10
C THR A 45 -2.91 24.15 1.16
N MET A 46 -2.92 22.84 1.00
CA MET A 46 -3.57 21.88 1.91
C MET A 46 -2.53 21.04 2.67
N TRP A 47 -2.92 20.58 3.85
CA TRP A 47 -2.14 19.65 4.65
C TRP A 47 -3.04 18.91 5.61
N GLY A 48 -2.97 17.59 5.59
CA GLY A 48 -3.79 16.76 6.48
C GLY A 48 -3.89 15.31 6.02
N ASP A 49 -4.73 14.57 6.73
CA ASP A 49 -5.06 13.17 6.43
C ASP A 49 -6.26 13.03 5.46
N ARG A 50 -6.92 14.14 5.12
CA ARG A 50 -8.11 14.19 4.25
C ARG A 50 -7.97 15.20 3.12
N VAL A 51 -6.79 15.25 2.54
CA VAL A 51 -6.51 16.08 1.37
C VAL A 51 -7.20 15.49 0.15
N ALA A 52 -7.59 16.33 -0.80
CA ALA A 52 -8.23 15.90 -2.04
C ALA A 52 -7.39 14.83 -2.78
N GLY A 53 -8.03 13.73 -3.15
CA GLY A 53 -7.38 12.57 -3.77
C GLY A 53 -6.88 11.50 -2.80
N VAL A 54 -7.06 11.72 -1.48
CA VAL A 54 -6.88 10.67 -0.47
C VAL A 54 -8.19 9.92 -0.30
N HIS A 55 -8.19 8.64 -0.61
CA HIS A 55 -9.36 7.77 -0.47
C HIS A 55 -9.50 7.29 0.96
N THR A 56 -10.62 7.57 1.58
CA THR A 56 -10.85 7.26 2.99
C THR A 56 -11.86 6.15 3.23
N ARG A 57 -12.59 5.74 2.18
CA ARG A 57 -13.63 4.71 2.28
C ARG A 57 -13.65 3.83 1.02
N LEU A 58 -14.19 2.65 1.16
CA LEU A 58 -14.64 1.83 0.03
C LEU A 58 -15.94 2.44 -0.51
N ASP A 59 -16.06 2.53 -1.85
CA ASP A 59 -17.28 3.03 -2.49
C ASP A 59 -18.32 1.92 -2.61
N THR A 60 -19.00 1.65 -1.50
CA THR A 60 -20.01 0.60 -1.39
C THR A 60 -21.00 0.90 -0.26
N THR A 61 -22.19 0.32 -0.37
CA THR A 61 -23.20 0.27 0.69
C THR A 61 -23.27 -1.10 1.37
N GLU A 62 -22.50 -2.08 0.90
CA GLU A 62 -22.42 -3.39 1.53
C GLU A 62 -21.78 -3.32 2.91
N LYS A 63 -22.21 -4.20 3.81
CA LYS A 63 -21.60 -4.33 5.14
C LYS A 63 -20.23 -4.98 5.06
N VAL A 64 -19.27 -4.24 4.50
CA VAL A 64 -17.87 -4.62 4.44
C VAL A 64 -17.00 -3.61 5.17
N ILE A 65 -15.86 -4.09 5.68
CA ILE A 65 -14.82 -3.29 6.32
C ILE A 65 -13.46 -3.77 5.85
N ALA A 66 -12.59 -2.84 5.46
CA ALA A 66 -11.18 -3.14 5.20
C ALA A 66 -10.37 -2.93 6.49
N LEU A 67 -9.80 -4.01 7.02
CA LEU A 67 -8.76 -3.90 8.03
C LEU A 67 -7.45 -3.53 7.32
N THR A 68 -6.88 -2.39 7.67
CA THR A 68 -5.58 -1.98 7.16
C THR A 68 -4.57 -1.96 8.31
N LEU A 69 -3.43 -2.62 8.12
CA LEU A 69 -2.41 -2.84 9.14
C LEU A 69 -1.11 -2.20 8.70
N ASP A 70 -0.70 -1.14 9.38
CA ASP A 70 0.55 -0.47 9.11
C ASP A 70 1.71 -1.17 9.83
N ALA A 71 2.86 -1.30 9.14
CA ALA A 71 4.13 -1.82 9.67
C ALA A 71 5.22 -0.77 9.47
N CYS A 72 5.44 0.07 10.48
CA CYS A 72 6.16 1.35 10.36
C CYS A 72 7.69 1.24 10.28
N GLY A 73 8.31 0.21 10.88
CA GLY A 73 9.76 -0.01 10.81
C GLY A 73 10.62 1.03 11.55
N SER A 74 10.07 1.77 12.53
CA SER A 74 10.84 2.64 13.43
C SER A 74 11.78 1.83 14.31
N ALA A 75 12.65 2.48 15.09
CA ALA A 75 13.57 1.78 15.99
C ALA A 75 12.82 0.78 16.91
N ASN A 76 11.66 1.18 17.43
CA ASN A 76 10.80 0.37 18.30
C ASN A 76 9.62 -0.28 17.56
N GLY A 77 9.49 -0.08 16.25
CA GLY A 77 8.37 -0.55 15.43
C GLY A 77 8.78 -1.59 14.38
N LYS A 78 9.78 -2.42 14.67
CA LYS A 78 10.25 -3.51 13.80
C LYS A 78 9.63 -4.86 14.15
N GLY A 79 8.81 -4.91 15.20
CA GLY A 79 8.14 -6.11 15.64
C GLY A 79 7.05 -6.58 14.69
N VAL A 80 6.44 -7.69 15.06
CA VAL A 80 5.24 -8.23 14.44
C VAL A 80 4.35 -8.84 15.53
N ASP A 81 3.08 -8.53 15.49
CA ASP A 81 2.09 -9.24 16.30
C ASP A 81 1.76 -10.59 15.63
N ALA A 82 2.57 -11.60 15.98
CA ALA A 82 2.39 -12.96 15.44
C ALA A 82 1.03 -13.56 15.84
N GLY A 83 0.50 -13.19 17.01
CA GLY A 83 -0.82 -13.61 17.46
C GLY A 83 -1.92 -13.06 16.58
N LEU A 84 -1.85 -11.77 16.22
CA LEU A 84 -2.77 -11.12 15.28
C LEU A 84 -2.70 -11.80 13.91
N MET A 85 -1.50 -12.00 13.36
CA MET A 85 -1.36 -12.61 12.04
C MET A 85 -1.90 -14.05 12.03
N ALA A 86 -1.60 -14.85 13.05
CA ALA A 86 -2.15 -16.19 13.21
C ALA A 86 -3.68 -16.19 13.32
N PHE A 87 -4.26 -15.24 14.07
CA PHE A 87 -5.70 -15.08 14.19
C PHE A 87 -6.36 -14.77 12.84
N LEU A 88 -5.82 -13.81 12.07
CA LEU A 88 -6.36 -13.45 10.76
C LEU A 88 -6.33 -14.65 9.80
N ILE A 89 -5.22 -15.38 9.75
CA ILE A 89 -5.06 -16.56 8.90
C ILE A 89 -6.03 -17.67 9.29
N ALA A 90 -6.08 -18.02 10.59
CA ALA A 90 -6.93 -19.10 11.08
C ALA A 90 -8.43 -18.85 10.85
N ASN A 91 -8.86 -17.58 10.93
CA ASN A 91 -10.24 -17.18 10.72
C ASN A 91 -10.54 -16.73 9.28
N LYS A 92 -9.56 -16.83 8.36
CA LYS A 92 -9.67 -16.42 6.95
C LYS A 92 -10.13 -14.97 6.80
N ILE A 93 -9.56 -14.07 7.59
CA ILE A 93 -9.88 -12.63 7.56
C ILE A 93 -8.91 -11.93 6.61
N PRO A 94 -9.38 -11.39 5.48
CA PRO A 94 -8.55 -10.59 4.58
C PRO A 94 -8.12 -9.28 5.24
N ALA A 95 -6.94 -8.77 4.86
CA ALA A 95 -6.45 -7.47 5.29
C ALA A 95 -5.53 -6.85 4.22
N THR A 96 -5.38 -5.52 4.25
CA THR A 96 -4.37 -4.80 3.46
C THR A 96 -3.23 -4.36 4.40
N LEU A 97 -2.01 -4.76 4.07
CA LEU A 97 -0.82 -4.53 4.87
C LEU A 97 0.01 -3.41 4.25
N PHE A 98 0.06 -2.24 4.89
CA PHE A 98 0.90 -1.13 4.49
C PHE A 98 2.30 -1.29 5.07
N ILE A 99 3.24 -1.73 4.24
CA ILE A 99 4.57 -2.16 4.69
C ILE A 99 5.63 -1.11 4.35
N ASN A 100 6.35 -0.64 5.39
CA ASN A 100 7.46 0.29 5.25
C ASN A 100 8.76 -0.46 4.89
N GLY A 101 9.62 0.17 4.10
CA GLY A 101 10.87 -0.44 3.63
C GLY A 101 11.83 -0.85 4.74
N ARG A 102 11.88 -0.12 5.86
CA ARG A 102 12.70 -0.47 7.03
C ARG A 102 12.17 -1.68 7.79
N TRP A 103 10.83 -1.88 7.75
CA TRP A 103 10.24 -3.08 8.33
C TRP A 103 10.54 -4.31 7.48
N ILE A 104 10.55 -4.19 6.15
CA ILE A 104 10.97 -5.25 5.22
C ILE A 104 12.41 -5.66 5.50
N ASP A 105 13.32 -4.69 5.68
CA ASP A 105 14.74 -4.95 5.97
C ASP A 105 14.93 -5.71 7.28
N ALA A 106 14.08 -5.45 8.27
CA ALA A 106 14.11 -6.14 9.55
C ALA A 106 13.45 -7.53 9.54
N ASN A 107 12.53 -7.78 8.61
CA ASN A 107 11.69 -8.97 8.57
C ASN A 107 11.57 -9.57 7.16
N PRO A 108 12.66 -9.82 6.42
CA PRO A 108 12.60 -10.16 5.00
C PRO A 108 11.88 -11.50 4.73
N GLU A 109 12.09 -12.52 5.57
CA GLU A 109 11.44 -13.82 5.41
C GLU A 109 9.93 -13.74 5.71
N LEU A 110 9.56 -13.06 6.79
CA LEU A 110 8.17 -12.85 7.12
C LEU A 110 7.44 -12.06 6.05
N PHE A 111 8.10 -11.01 5.49
CA PHE A 111 7.53 -10.26 4.39
C PHE A 111 7.19 -11.16 3.20
N ARG A 112 8.10 -12.07 2.78
CA ARG A 112 7.83 -13.02 1.70
C ARG A 112 6.64 -13.91 1.99
N GLN A 113 6.53 -14.41 3.23
CA GLN A 113 5.40 -15.26 3.66
C GLN A 113 4.07 -14.50 3.60
N LEU A 114 4.04 -13.26 4.09
CA LEU A 114 2.84 -12.42 4.07
C LEU A 114 2.45 -12.06 2.63
N ALA A 115 3.40 -11.71 1.78
CA ALA A 115 3.17 -11.37 0.38
C ALA A 115 2.67 -12.57 -0.46
N ALA A 116 3.07 -13.78 -0.09
CA ALA A 116 2.60 -15.01 -0.75
C ALA A 116 1.21 -15.47 -0.26
N ASN A 117 0.69 -14.92 0.83
CA ASN A 117 -0.59 -15.33 1.39
C ASN A 117 -1.75 -14.58 0.70
N PRO A 118 -2.68 -15.25 0.03
CA PRO A 118 -3.77 -14.62 -0.73
C PRO A 118 -4.79 -13.85 0.14
N LEU A 119 -4.77 -14.03 1.45
CA LEU A 119 -5.59 -13.23 2.38
C LEU A 119 -5.08 -11.78 2.48
N PHE A 120 -3.81 -11.54 2.18
CA PHE A 120 -3.19 -10.24 2.38
C PHE A 120 -2.90 -9.53 1.06
N GLU A 121 -3.27 -8.26 1.01
CA GLU A 121 -2.83 -7.33 -0.02
C GLU A 121 -1.66 -6.53 0.53
N ILE A 122 -0.54 -6.51 -0.20
CA ILE A 122 0.62 -5.71 0.17
C ILE A 122 0.51 -4.32 -0.44
N ALA A 123 0.63 -3.31 0.41
CA ALA A 123 0.57 -1.90 0.07
C ALA A 123 1.85 -1.16 0.51
N ASN A 124 2.11 -0.01 -0.08
CA ASN A 124 3.30 0.79 0.12
C ASN A 124 3.14 1.76 1.30
N HIS A 125 4.04 1.70 2.30
CA HIS A 125 4.07 2.63 3.45
C HIS A 125 5.34 3.50 3.48
N GLY A 126 5.90 3.78 2.29
CA GLY A 126 7.12 4.55 2.13
C GLY A 126 8.39 3.80 2.55
N ILE A 127 9.55 4.35 2.16
CA ILE A 127 10.85 3.73 2.48
C ILE A 127 11.36 4.15 3.86
N ARG A 128 11.06 5.37 4.33
CA ARG A 128 11.57 5.98 5.57
C ARG A 128 10.47 6.36 6.57
N HIS A 129 9.21 6.07 6.25
CA HIS A 129 8.04 6.41 7.08
C HIS A 129 7.87 7.92 7.31
N LYS A 130 7.97 8.70 6.25
CA LYS A 130 7.80 10.15 6.32
C LYS A 130 6.38 10.59 5.97
N PRO A 131 5.86 11.66 6.60
CA PRO A 131 4.74 12.43 6.04
C PRO A 131 5.06 12.88 4.60
N ALA A 132 4.08 12.85 3.72
CA ALA A 132 4.29 13.19 2.31
C ALA A 132 4.09 14.70 2.08
N SER A 133 5.20 15.44 1.96
CA SER A 133 5.20 16.89 1.77
C SER A 133 6.27 17.31 0.78
N ILE A 134 6.01 18.33 -0.04
CA ILE A 134 7.05 18.96 -0.87
C ILE A 134 7.76 20.11 -0.18
N THR A 135 7.38 20.45 1.06
CA THR A 135 7.91 21.61 1.81
C THR A 135 8.42 21.25 3.22
N GLY A 136 8.53 19.95 3.54
CA GLY A 136 9.09 19.53 4.82
C GLY A 136 8.13 19.61 6.01
N ARG A 137 6.81 19.73 5.79
CA ARG A 137 5.83 19.80 6.89
C ARG A 137 5.91 18.55 7.76
N SER A 138 5.89 18.75 9.06
CA SER A 138 5.99 17.70 10.07
C SER A 138 4.67 17.47 10.79
N VAL A 139 4.48 16.25 11.31
CA VAL A 139 3.38 15.88 12.18
C VAL A 139 3.83 14.78 13.14
N TYR A 140 3.29 14.77 14.35
CA TYR A 140 3.67 13.81 15.41
C TYR A 140 5.18 13.76 15.71
N GLY A 141 5.89 14.89 15.52
CA GLY A 141 7.35 14.94 15.68
C GLY A 141 8.16 14.28 14.57
N ILE A 142 7.51 13.84 13.49
CA ILE A 142 8.15 13.22 12.33
C ILE A 142 8.26 14.24 11.20
N ASN A 143 9.48 14.52 10.75
CA ASN A 143 9.73 15.43 9.63
C ASN A 143 9.29 14.80 8.32
N GLY A 144 8.54 15.56 7.52
CA GLY A 144 8.10 15.16 6.18
C GLY A 144 9.24 15.12 5.16
N THR A 145 8.89 14.67 3.97
CA THR A 145 9.72 14.86 2.78
C THR A 145 9.84 16.35 2.47
N ARG A 146 11.02 16.82 2.03
CA ARG A 146 11.38 18.26 1.97
C ARG A 146 11.12 18.89 0.61
N ASN A 147 10.98 18.06 -0.42
CA ASN A 147 10.80 18.50 -1.80
C ASN A 147 10.20 17.36 -2.64
N VAL A 148 9.86 17.67 -3.89
CA VAL A 148 9.29 16.73 -4.86
C VAL A 148 10.16 15.47 -5.02
N ALA A 149 11.47 15.64 -5.18
CA ALA A 149 12.39 14.50 -5.38
C ALA A 149 12.38 13.53 -4.18
N GLU A 150 12.30 14.05 -2.95
CA GLU A 150 12.19 13.20 -1.75
C GLU A 150 10.83 12.48 -1.66
N VAL A 151 9.72 13.08 -2.14
CA VAL A 151 8.43 12.39 -2.23
C VAL A 151 8.54 11.21 -3.17
N VAL A 152 9.12 11.42 -4.37
CA VAL A 152 9.36 10.34 -5.34
C VAL A 152 10.22 9.23 -4.72
N GLU A 153 11.33 9.58 -4.06
CA GLU A 153 12.19 8.59 -3.39
C GLU A 153 11.44 7.80 -2.32
N GLU A 154 10.66 8.49 -1.47
CA GLU A 154 9.92 7.87 -0.36
C GLU A 154 8.94 6.82 -0.86
N ILE A 155 8.30 7.06 -2.00
CA ILE A 155 7.31 6.17 -2.58
C ILE A 155 7.98 5.09 -3.43
N GLU A 156 8.81 5.50 -4.39
CA GLU A 156 9.30 4.65 -5.46
C GLU A 156 10.32 3.63 -4.99
N LEU A 157 11.23 4.01 -4.09
CA LEU A 157 12.21 3.06 -3.55
C LEU A 157 11.54 1.90 -2.80
N ASN A 158 10.45 2.18 -2.07
CA ASN A 158 9.72 1.12 -1.39
C ASN A 158 8.85 0.30 -2.34
N ALA A 159 8.21 0.95 -3.33
CA ALA A 159 7.43 0.24 -4.35
C ALA A 159 8.30 -0.78 -5.10
N ARG A 160 9.50 -0.39 -5.55
CA ARG A 160 10.47 -1.28 -6.20
C ARG A 160 10.98 -2.39 -5.28
N LYS A 161 11.24 -2.07 -4.01
CA LYS A 161 11.63 -3.07 -3.01
C LYS A 161 10.55 -4.13 -2.83
N ILE A 162 9.29 -3.73 -2.67
CA ILE A 162 8.14 -4.63 -2.56
C ILE A 162 8.04 -5.50 -3.82
N GLU A 163 8.06 -4.87 -5.00
CA GLU A 163 7.95 -5.56 -6.28
C GLU A 163 9.09 -6.57 -6.50
N THR A 164 10.33 -6.19 -6.20
CA THR A 164 11.49 -7.09 -6.33
C THR A 164 11.35 -8.36 -5.50
N ILE A 165 10.77 -8.25 -4.29
CA ILE A 165 10.68 -9.39 -3.36
C ILE A 165 9.41 -10.19 -3.56
N SER A 166 8.27 -9.53 -3.84
CA SER A 166 6.95 -10.17 -3.96
C SER A 166 6.56 -10.53 -5.38
N GLY A 167 7.24 -9.98 -6.39
CA GLY A 167 6.87 -10.10 -7.80
C GLY A 167 5.66 -9.24 -8.20
N THR A 168 5.14 -8.40 -7.30
CA THR A 168 3.95 -7.59 -7.55
C THR A 168 4.17 -6.14 -7.09
N ARG A 169 3.97 -5.19 -8.00
CA ARG A 169 4.03 -3.76 -7.66
C ARG A 169 2.79 -3.36 -6.84
N PRO A 170 2.97 -2.71 -5.67
CA PRO A 170 1.84 -2.25 -4.86
C PRO A 170 1.07 -1.14 -5.58
N LYS A 171 -0.26 -1.21 -5.52
CA LYS A 171 -1.15 -0.19 -6.14
C LYS A 171 -1.58 0.89 -5.16
N LEU A 172 -1.51 0.61 -3.86
CA LEU A 172 -1.92 1.53 -2.80
C LEU A 172 -0.69 2.12 -2.11
N TYR A 173 -0.78 3.39 -1.74
CA TYR A 173 0.22 4.08 -0.93
C TYR A 173 -0.43 4.79 0.25
N ARG A 174 0.16 4.63 1.43
CA ARG A 174 -0.13 5.44 2.62
C ARG A 174 1.19 6.01 3.13
N SER A 175 1.26 7.33 3.33
CA SER A 175 2.45 7.94 3.95
C SER A 175 2.63 7.45 5.38
N GLY A 176 3.84 7.56 5.92
CA GLY A 176 4.18 7.07 7.26
C GLY A 176 3.35 7.63 8.41
N THR A 177 2.51 8.62 8.16
CA THR A 177 1.65 9.26 9.17
C THR A 177 0.21 9.43 8.67
N ALA A 178 -0.09 8.94 7.47
CA ALA A 178 -1.31 9.24 6.72
C ALA A 178 -1.57 10.75 6.52
N TYR A 179 -0.51 11.59 6.54
CA TYR A 179 -0.59 13.03 6.27
C TYR A 179 0.09 13.38 4.96
N TYR A 180 -0.52 14.31 4.23
CA TYR A 180 -0.12 14.69 2.88
C TYR A 180 -0.30 16.18 2.64
N ASP A 181 0.50 16.77 1.74
CA ASP A 181 0.02 17.91 0.97
C ASP A 181 -0.57 17.44 -0.38
N GLU A 182 -1.39 18.27 -1.03
CA GLU A 182 -2.11 17.91 -2.25
C GLU A 182 -1.17 17.65 -3.44
N ILE A 183 0.02 18.22 -3.41
CA ILE A 183 1.02 18.00 -4.47
C ILE A 183 1.65 16.60 -4.31
N ALA A 184 1.96 16.22 -3.06
CA ALA A 184 2.46 14.87 -2.79
C ALA A 184 1.42 13.79 -3.14
N VAL A 185 0.12 14.06 -2.99
CA VAL A 185 -0.96 13.19 -3.46
C VAL A 185 -0.93 13.04 -4.98
N GLN A 186 -0.76 14.15 -5.72
CA GLN A 186 -0.65 14.10 -7.18
C GLN A 186 0.58 13.31 -7.64
N ILE A 187 1.75 13.56 -7.05
CA ILE A 187 2.97 12.80 -7.32
C ILE A 187 2.75 11.30 -7.09
N SER A 188 2.09 10.93 -5.98
CA SER A 188 1.78 9.52 -5.69
C SER A 188 0.96 8.87 -6.81
N ARG A 189 -0.03 9.58 -7.34
CA ARG A 189 -0.88 9.11 -8.44
C ARG A 189 -0.10 9.01 -9.76
N ASP A 190 0.78 9.96 -10.05
CA ASP A 190 1.63 9.95 -11.24
C ASP A 190 2.62 8.76 -11.22
N LEU A 191 3.03 8.33 -10.01
CA LEU A 191 3.81 7.12 -9.79
C LEU A 191 2.96 5.83 -9.82
N GLY A 192 1.65 5.93 -10.12
CA GLY A 192 0.75 4.79 -10.29
C GLY A 192 0.14 4.25 -9.00
N HIS A 193 0.08 5.06 -7.93
CA HIS A 193 -0.54 4.66 -6.67
C HIS A 193 -1.85 5.39 -6.39
N GLU A 194 -2.85 4.65 -5.92
CA GLU A 194 -4.00 5.21 -5.21
C GLU A 194 -3.59 5.58 -3.79
N VAL A 195 -3.92 6.80 -3.33
CA VAL A 195 -3.52 7.25 -2.00
C VAL A 195 -4.58 6.87 -0.97
N ALA A 196 -4.17 6.04 -0.02
CA ALA A 196 -5.04 5.43 0.98
C ALA A 196 -5.00 6.19 2.32
N GLY A 197 -6.12 6.77 2.69
CA GLY A 197 -6.40 7.24 4.05
C GLY A 197 -7.18 6.20 4.86
N TYR A 198 -8.05 6.67 5.76
CA TYR A 198 -8.92 5.87 6.60
C TYR A 198 -10.18 6.65 6.99
N SER A 199 -11.25 5.94 7.30
CA SER A 199 -12.47 6.52 7.89
C SER A 199 -12.63 6.15 9.36
N LEU A 200 -11.99 5.08 9.81
CA LEU A 200 -12.07 4.57 11.17
C LEU A 200 -10.67 4.46 11.79
N LEU A 201 -10.40 5.30 12.81
CA LEU A 201 -9.20 5.16 13.62
C LEU A 201 -9.38 3.95 14.55
N GLY A 202 -8.53 2.94 14.39
CA GLY A 202 -8.69 1.66 15.07
C GLY A 202 -7.89 1.48 16.35
N ASP A 203 -6.66 2.05 16.42
CA ASP A 203 -5.73 1.81 17.54
C ASP A 203 -4.88 3.02 17.95
N ALA A 204 -5.06 4.18 17.29
CA ALA A 204 -4.30 5.42 17.55
C ALA A 204 -2.77 5.21 17.59
N GLY A 205 -2.22 4.58 16.54
CA GLY A 205 -0.79 4.34 16.47
C GLY A 205 -0.32 3.23 17.43
N ALA A 206 -1.15 2.21 17.63
CA ALA A 206 -0.91 1.10 18.57
C ALA A 206 -0.81 1.53 20.04
N THR A 207 -1.44 2.63 20.43
CA THR A 207 -1.40 3.12 21.82
C THR A 207 -2.64 2.72 22.65
N TRP A 208 -3.71 2.26 21.99
CA TRP A 208 -4.94 1.90 22.66
C TRP A 208 -4.91 0.49 23.25
N SER A 209 -5.61 0.34 24.39
CA SER A 209 -5.88 -0.97 24.98
C SER A 209 -6.78 -1.81 24.08
N ALA A 210 -6.77 -3.13 24.26
CA ALA A 210 -7.64 -4.04 23.53
C ALA A 210 -9.14 -3.68 23.63
N ALA A 211 -9.58 -3.19 24.79
CA ALA A 211 -10.96 -2.74 24.98
C ALA A 211 -11.29 -1.49 24.13
N GLN A 212 -10.38 -0.54 24.03
CA GLN A 212 -10.53 0.67 23.20
C GLN A 212 -10.52 0.32 21.70
N VAL A 213 -9.61 -0.54 21.25
CA VAL A 213 -9.57 -1.04 19.87
C VAL A 213 -10.87 -1.75 19.52
N LYS A 214 -11.35 -2.68 20.37
CA LYS A 214 -12.66 -3.33 20.19
C LYS A 214 -13.77 -2.31 20.07
N ALA A 215 -13.87 -1.38 21.00
CA ALA A 215 -14.93 -0.37 21.02
C ALA A 215 -14.90 0.53 19.78
N ALA A 216 -13.71 0.85 19.24
CA ALA A 216 -13.57 1.60 18.01
C ALA A 216 -14.07 0.80 16.79
N LEU A 217 -13.61 -0.44 16.65
CA LEU A 217 -14.00 -1.30 15.53
C LEU A 217 -15.50 -1.59 15.52
N LEU A 218 -16.14 -1.71 16.68
CA LEU A 218 -17.59 -1.92 16.79
C LEU A 218 -18.44 -0.71 16.35
N LYS A 219 -17.83 0.45 16.10
CA LYS A 219 -18.49 1.62 15.49
C LYS A 219 -18.48 1.57 13.96
N ALA A 220 -17.90 0.54 13.36
CA ALA A 220 -17.79 0.41 11.91
C ALA A 220 -19.14 0.56 11.21
N THR A 221 -19.08 1.25 10.07
CA THR A 221 -20.19 1.43 9.12
C THR A 221 -19.80 0.80 7.77
N PRO A 222 -20.76 0.52 6.86
CA PRO A 222 -20.47 -0.04 5.55
C PRO A 222 -19.40 0.75 4.80
N GLY A 223 -18.40 0.05 4.27
CA GLY A 223 -17.31 0.62 3.49
C GLY A 223 -16.21 1.30 4.30
N ASP A 224 -16.17 1.15 5.62
CA ASP A 224 -15.08 1.72 6.42
C ASP A 224 -13.72 1.08 6.12
N ILE A 225 -12.69 1.93 6.10
CA ILE A 225 -11.29 1.57 6.11
C ILE A 225 -10.76 1.84 7.51
N ALA A 226 -10.36 0.80 8.23
CA ALA A 226 -9.84 0.89 9.59
C ALA A 226 -8.32 0.97 9.59
N LEU A 227 -7.76 2.04 10.19
CA LEU A 227 -6.32 2.21 10.40
C LEU A 227 -5.90 1.52 11.70
N LEU A 228 -5.00 0.57 11.59
CA LEU A 228 -4.49 -0.27 12.66
C LEU A 228 -2.98 -0.53 12.44
N HIS A 229 -2.32 -1.16 13.39
CA HIS A 229 -0.89 -1.49 13.31
C HIS A 229 -0.63 -2.96 13.65
N MET A 230 0.35 -3.57 12.96
CA MET A 230 0.76 -4.96 13.20
C MET A 230 2.18 -5.09 13.79
N ASN A 231 2.88 -3.98 13.93
CA ASN A 231 4.30 -3.95 14.28
C ASN A 231 4.60 -3.71 15.77
N HIS A 232 3.56 -3.76 16.62
CA HIS A 232 3.62 -3.57 18.06
C HIS A 232 2.93 -4.74 18.77
N PRO A 233 3.63 -5.89 18.96
CA PRO A 233 3.05 -7.09 19.58
C PRO A 233 2.64 -6.89 21.05
N GLU A 234 3.21 -5.89 21.72
CA GLU A 234 2.89 -5.49 23.08
C GLU A 234 1.60 -4.67 23.20
N ALA A 235 1.08 -4.15 22.10
CA ALA A 235 -0.10 -3.28 22.08
C ALA A 235 -1.41 -4.06 22.14
N GLY A 236 -2.51 -3.32 22.38
CA GLY A 236 -3.84 -3.90 22.43
C GLY A 236 -4.47 -4.23 21.07
N THR A 237 -3.78 -3.95 19.96
CA THR A 237 -4.36 -4.03 18.61
C THR A 237 -4.83 -5.44 18.28
N GLY A 238 -3.97 -6.45 18.37
CA GLY A 238 -4.32 -7.84 18.02
C GLY A 238 -5.44 -8.40 18.88
N ALA A 239 -5.35 -8.23 20.20
CA ALA A 239 -6.39 -8.68 21.12
C ALA A 239 -7.74 -7.95 20.91
N GLY A 240 -7.69 -6.65 20.58
CA GLY A 240 -8.88 -5.85 20.27
C GLY A 240 -9.57 -6.29 18.98
N ILE A 241 -8.79 -6.56 17.90
CA ILE A 241 -9.30 -7.12 16.64
C ILE A 241 -9.94 -8.49 16.89
N ALA A 242 -9.24 -9.41 17.58
CA ALA A 242 -9.75 -10.74 17.87
C ALA A 242 -11.07 -10.70 18.65
N ALA A 243 -11.22 -9.72 19.54
CA ALA A 243 -12.47 -9.54 20.29
C ALA A 243 -13.59 -8.83 19.51
N ALA A 244 -13.27 -8.03 18.47
CA ALA A 244 -14.24 -7.30 17.67
C ALA A 244 -14.80 -8.14 16.49
N VAL A 245 -13.94 -8.90 15.82
CA VAL A 245 -14.24 -9.64 14.59
C VAL A 245 -15.49 -10.52 14.72
N PRO A 246 -15.63 -11.41 15.74
CA PRO A 246 -16.80 -12.26 15.85
C PRO A 246 -18.12 -11.47 16.01
N GLU A 247 -18.07 -10.31 16.66
CA GLU A 247 -19.24 -9.47 16.84
C GLU A 247 -19.60 -8.73 15.57
N LEU A 248 -18.63 -8.20 14.82
CA LEU A 248 -18.86 -7.59 13.52
C LEU A 248 -19.46 -8.60 12.53
N GLN A 249 -18.96 -9.85 12.51
CA GLN A 249 -19.52 -10.92 11.69
C GLN A 249 -20.98 -11.23 12.08
N ARG A 250 -21.30 -11.29 13.37
CA ARG A 250 -22.70 -11.46 13.83
C ARG A 250 -23.63 -10.30 13.43
N ARG A 251 -23.08 -9.09 13.26
CA ARG A 251 -23.80 -7.93 12.71
C ARG A 251 -23.91 -7.95 11.19
N GLY A 252 -23.34 -8.97 10.53
CA GLY A 252 -23.35 -9.17 9.08
C GLY A 252 -22.24 -8.47 8.34
N PHE A 253 -21.19 -7.99 9.01
CA PHE A 253 -20.02 -7.46 8.34
C PHE A 253 -19.13 -8.58 7.79
N ARG A 254 -18.58 -8.34 6.60
CA ARG A 254 -17.50 -9.13 5.98
C ARG A 254 -16.24 -8.29 5.97
N PHE A 255 -15.09 -8.95 6.05
CA PHE A 255 -13.79 -8.31 5.92
C PHE A 255 -13.29 -8.47 4.48
N VAL A 256 -12.64 -7.42 3.95
CA VAL A 256 -12.18 -7.36 2.55
C VAL A 256 -10.83 -6.67 2.49
N ARG A 257 -10.09 -6.87 1.39
CA ARG A 257 -8.92 -6.05 1.06
C ARG A 257 -9.41 -4.74 0.45
N MET A 258 -8.59 -3.70 0.51
CA MET A 258 -8.98 -2.41 -0.04
C MET A 258 -9.25 -2.48 -1.55
N SER A 259 -8.43 -3.24 -2.30
CA SER A 259 -8.58 -3.37 -3.76
C SER A 259 -9.76 -4.26 -4.21
N ASP A 260 -10.47 -4.90 -3.28
CA ASP A 260 -11.66 -5.69 -3.63
C ASP A 260 -12.86 -4.79 -3.99
N TYR A 261 -12.79 -3.48 -3.70
CA TYR A 261 -13.83 -2.49 -3.98
C TYR A 261 -13.23 -1.21 -4.56
N PRO A 262 -14.00 -0.42 -5.36
CA PRO A 262 -13.62 0.94 -5.69
C PRO A 262 -13.42 1.80 -4.44
N LEU A 263 -12.55 2.81 -4.52
CA LEU A 263 -12.22 3.71 -3.41
C LEU A 263 -12.84 5.09 -3.61
N LYS A 264 -13.18 5.78 -2.49
CA LYS A 264 -13.65 7.17 -2.48
C LYS A 264 -13.12 7.98 -1.31
#